data_74af17ac957ebe75b6119e66d8158a81
#
_entry.id   74af17ac957ebe75b6119e66d8158a81
#
_cell.length_a   1.000
_cell.length_b   1.000
_cell.length_c   1.000
_cell.angle_alpha   90.00
_cell.angle_beta   90.00
_cell.angle_gamma   90.00
#
_symmetry.space_group_name_H-M   'P 1'
#
loop_
_entity.id
_entity.type
_entity.pdbx_description
1 polymer ?
#
loop_
_entity_poly.entity_id
_entity_poly.type
_entity_poly.pdbx_seq_one_letter_code
_entity_poly.pdbx_strand_id
1 'polypeptide(L)'
;MRTKSTFSRMIGTALAMLLILAGSLSASAQGQLKVTGKVIDELNAPMVGVSVIEKGTQNGVMTDVNGAYEITVKTGAVLEFFY
;
A
#
# COMPACT_ATOMS: atom_id res chain seq x y z
N MET A 1 -48.22 -3.93 -14.34
CA MET A 1 -47.39 -5.02 -13.82
C MET A 1 -46.03 -5.09 -14.48
N ARG A 2 -45.97 -5.10 -15.78
CA ARG A 2 -44.66 -5.14 -16.49
C ARG A 2 -43.79 -3.95 -16.21
N THR A 3 -44.39 -2.78 -16.08
CA THR A 3 -43.67 -1.54 -15.78
C THR A 3 -42.96 -1.61 -14.42
N LYS A 4 -43.59 -2.18 -13.42
CA LYS A 4 -43.01 -2.35 -12.10
C LYS A 4 -41.79 -3.26 -12.14
N SER A 5 -41.89 -4.34 -12.86
CA SER A 5 -40.80 -5.31 -13.02
C SER A 5 -39.57 -4.68 -13.64
N THR A 6 -39.77 -3.92 -14.70
CA THR A 6 -38.67 -3.21 -15.37
C THR A 6 -38.03 -2.17 -14.47
N PHE A 7 -38.81 -1.44 -13.75
CA PHE A 7 -38.33 -0.42 -12.83
C PHE A 7 -37.48 -1.03 -11.73
N SER A 8 -37.87 -2.15 -11.14
CA SER A 8 -37.11 -2.83 -10.12
C SER A 8 -35.73 -3.30 -10.61
N ARG A 9 -35.65 -3.78 -11.84
CA ARG A 9 -34.39 -4.18 -12.43
C ARG A 9 -33.41 -3.03 -12.60
N MET A 10 -33.91 -1.88 -13.01
CA MET A 10 -33.07 -0.70 -13.17
C MET A 10 -32.51 -0.23 -11.84
N ILE A 11 -33.29 -0.22 -10.79
CA ILE A 11 -32.81 0.15 -9.46
C ILE A 11 -31.77 -0.84 -8.96
N GLY A 12 -31.98 -2.14 -9.11
CA GLY A 12 -31.02 -3.15 -8.71
C GLY A 12 -29.69 -3.01 -9.41
N THR A 13 -29.69 -2.71 -10.69
CA THR A 13 -28.47 -2.52 -11.47
C THR A 13 -27.68 -1.31 -10.97
N ALA A 14 -28.36 -0.20 -10.70
CA ALA A 14 -27.70 1.00 -10.19
C ALA A 14 -27.03 0.75 -8.83
N LEU A 15 -27.66 0.05 -7.94
CA LEU A 15 -27.10 -0.30 -6.64
C LEU A 15 -25.87 -1.21 -6.78
N ALA A 16 -25.93 -2.17 -7.68
CA ALA A 16 -24.81 -3.07 -7.93
C ALA A 16 -23.57 -2.31 -8.42
N MET A 17 -23.74 -1.35 -9.31
CA MET A 17 -22.64 -0.53 -9.80
C MET A 17 -22.01 0.31 -8.69
N LEU A 18 -22.81 0.86 -7.81
CA LEU A 18 -22.31 1.66 -6.70
C LEU A 18 -21.47 0.82 -5.74
N LEU A 19 -21.87 -0.39 -5.45
CA LEU A 19 -21.12 -1.31 -4.60
C LEU A 19 -19.77 -1.69 -5.22
N ILE A 20 -19.72 -1.90 -6.51
CA ILE A 20 -18.46 -2.22 -7.22
C ILE A 20 -17.46 -1.08 -7.09
N LEU A 21 -17.89 0.16 -7.26
CA LEU A 21 -17.03 1.32 -7.12
C LEU A 21 -16.45 1.43 -5.70
N ALA A 22 -17.27 1.24 -4.69
CA ALA A 22 -16.85 1.27 -3.30
C ALA A 22 -15.82 0.16 -3.01
N GLY A 23 -16.04 -1.04 -3.53
CA GLY A 23 -15.12 -2.16 -3.40
C GLY A 23 -13.76 -1.88 -4.04
N SER A 24 -13.73 -1.25 -5.21
CA SER A 24 -12.49 -0.91 -5.90
C SER A 24 -11.65 0.09 -5.10
N LEU A 25 -12.26 1.11 -4.53
CA LEU A 25 -11.57 2.08 -3.70
C LEU A 25 -10.97 1.44 -2.44
N SER A 26 -11.70 0.57 -1.78
CA SER A 26 -11.23 -0.15 -0.60
C SER A 26 -10.04 -1.04 -0.93
N ALA A 27 -10.08 -1.76 -2.05
CA ALA A 27 -8.98 -2.62 -2.48
C ALA A 27 -7.70 -1.83 -2.75
N SER A 28 -7.78 -0.66 -3.39
CA SER A 28 -6.64 0.22 -3.61
C SER A 28 -6.02 0.69 -2.30
N ALA A 29 -6.83 1.09 -1.34
CA ALA A 29 -6.35 1.57 -0.05
C ALA A 29 -5.65 0.47 0.75
N GLN A 30 -6.08 -0.79 0.61
CA GLN A 30 -5.51 -1.94 1.32
C GLN A 30 -4.25 -2.49 0.67
N GLY A 31 -3.95 -2.12 -0.56
CA GLY A 31 -2.82 -2.65 -1.31
C GLY A 31 -1.47 -2.09 -0.92
N GLN A 32 -1.43 -1.06 -0.10
CA GLN A 32 -0.21 -0.35 0.26
C GLN A 32 -0.06 -0.19 1.76
N LEU A 33 1.21 -0.23 2.20
CA LEU A 33 1.58 -0.11 3.61
C LEU A 33 2.76 0.84 3.73
N LYS A 34 2.66 1.80 4.65
CA LYS A 34 3.75 2.71 4.98
C LYS A 34 4.58 2.09 6.10
N VAL A 35 5.84 1.81 5.82
CA VAL A 35 6.76 1.20 6.76
C VAL A 35 7.80 2.22 7.19
N THR A 36 7.99 2.36 8.49
CA THR A 36 9.03 3.22 9.07
C THR A 36 9.91 2.41 9.99
N GLY A 37 11.17 2.82 10.11
CA GLY A 37 12.11 2.13 10.98
C GLY A 37 13.43 2.86 11.08
N LYS A 38 14.36 2.24 11.80
CA LYS A 38 15.73 2.72 11.97
C LYS A 38 16.72 1.60 11.72
N VAL A 39 17.84 1.94 11.12
CA VAL A 39 18.97 1.04 10.93
C VAL A 39 20.09 1.50 11.84
N ILE A 40 20.57 0.61 12.69
CA ILE A 40 21.67 0.86 13.62
C ILE A 40 22.75 -0.19 13.44
N ASP A 41 23.98 0.13 13.84
CA ASP A 41 25.09 -0.81 13.83
C ASP A 41 25.17 -1.58 15.17
N GLU A 42 26.24 -2.38 15.34
CA GLU A 42 26.46 -3.19 16.54
C GLU A 42 26.60 -2.34 17.80
N LEU A 43 27.00 -1.09 17.67
CA LEU A 43 27.19 -0.17 18.78
C LEU A 43 25.99 0.74 19.00
N ASN A 44 24.84 0.43 18.39
CA ASN A 44 23.62 1.22 18.43
C ASN A 44 23.75 2.61 17.79
N ALA A 45 24.75 2.81 16.93
CA ALA A 45 24.91 4.06 16.19
C ALA A 45 24.04 4.04 14.94
N PRO A 46 23.42 5.17 14.57
CA PRO A 46 22.62 5.23 13.36
C PRO A 46 23.45 5.02 12.10
N MET A 47 22.92 4.27 11.15
CA MET A 47 23.55 4.00 9.86
C MET A 47 22.92 4.86 8.78
N VAL A 48 23.62 5.88 8.33
CA VAL A 48 23.19 6.76 7.24
C VAL A 48 23.54 6.14 5.89
N GLY A 49 22.69 6.37 4.89
CA GLY A 49 22.96 5.96 3.52
C GLY A 49 22.74 4.48 3.24
N VAL A 50 22.05 3.77 4.10
CA VAL A 50 21.63 2.38 3.84
C VAL A 50 20.49 2.38 2.86
N SER A 51 20.60 1.61 1.79
CA SER A 51 19.52 1.45 0.81
C SER A 51 18.47 0.47 1.32
N VAL A 52 17.20 0.88 1.33
CA VAL A 52 16.08 0.04 1.72
C VAL A 52 15.19 -0.12 0.49
N ILE A 53 15.08 -1.33 -0.03
CA ILE A 53 14.43 -1.60 -1.30
C ILE A 53 13.34 -2.65 -1.12
N GLU A 54 12.19 -2.41 -1.74
CA GLU A 54 11.14 -3.40 -1.85
C GLU A 54 11.58 -4.48 -2.84
N LYS A 55 11.79 -5.69 -2.37
CA LYS A 55 12.32 -6.81 -3.16
C LYS A 55 11.53 -7.01 -4.44
N GLY A 56 12.24 -7.13 -5.55
CA GLY A 56 11.64 -7.35 -6.87
C GLY A 56 11.11 -6.08 -7.53
N THR A 57 11.37 -4.91 -6.96
CA THR A 57 10.95 -3.62 -7.53
C THR A 57 12.10 -2.62 -7.51
N GLN A 58 11.87 -1.45 -8.11
CA GLN A 58 12.79 -0.32 -8.04
C GLN A 58 12.41 0.67 -6.94
N ASN A 59 11.41 0.34 -6.14
CA ASN A 59 10.95 1.20 -5.06
C ASN A 59 11.92 1.10 -3.89
N GLY A 60 12.65 2.18 -3.62
CA GLY A 60 13.64 2.21 -2.57
C GLY A 60 13.85 3.60 -1.99
N VAL A 61 14.39 3.63 -0.79
CA VAL A 61 14.77 4.85 -0.08
C VAL A 61 16.14 4.65 0.58
N MET A 62 16.74 5.72 1.07
CA MET A 62 17.97 5.64 1.84
C MET A 62 17.73 6.17 3.24
N THR A 63 18.44 5.60 4.21
CA THR A 63 18.36 6.09 5.58
C THR A 63 19.00 7.47 5.70
N ASP A 64 18.47 8.30 6.59
CA ASP A 64 18.98 9.64 6.87
C ASP A 64 20.09 9.61 7.93
N VAL A 65 20.50 10.79 8.40
CA VAL A 65 21.57 10.92 9.41
C VAL A 65 21.23 10.27 10.75
N ASN A 66 19.96 10.03 11.02
CA ASN A 66 19.49 9.32 12.20
C ASN A 66 19.29 7.84 11.97
N GLY A 67 19.64 7.33 10.78
CA GLY A 67 19.39 5.95 10.40
C GLY A 67 17.94 5.65 10.10
N ALA A 68 17.08 6.67 10.05
CA ALA A 68 15.66 6.50 9.87
C ALA A 68 15.28 6.35 8.39
N TYR A 69 14.25 5.55 8.12
CA TYR A 69 13.71 5.40 6.78
C TYR A 69 12.17 5.33 6.83
N GLU A 70 11.56 5.67 5.71
CA GLU A 70 10.13 5.59 5.50
C GLU A 70 9.90 5.17 4.05
N ILE A 71 9.20 4.08 3.84
CA ILE A 71 8.94 3.54 2.50
C ILE A 71 7.51 3.03 2.43
N THR A 72 6.84 3.29 1.29
CA THR A 72 5.51 2.75 1.03
C THR A 72 5.65 1.54 0.12
N VAL A 73 5.16 0.40 0.56
CA VAL A 73 5.29 -0.88 -0.14
C VAL A 73 3.95 -1.58 -0.22
N LYS A 74 3.89 -2.64 -1.02
CA LYS A 74 2.71 -3.50 -1.08
C LYS A 74 2.62 -4.34 0.19
N THR A 75 1.40 -4.63 0.62
CA THR A 75 1.16 -5.54 1.75
C THR A 75 1.82 -6.88 1.47
N GLY A 76 2.59 -7.38 2.44
CA GLY A 76 3.31 -8.64 2.29
C GLY A 76 4.67 -8.52 1.61
N ALA A 77 5.10 -7.32 1.26
CA ALA A 77 6.40 -7.11 0.62
C ALA A 77 7.56 -7.44 1.55
N VAL A 78 8.67 -7.81 0.94
CA VAL A 78 9.94 -8.05 1.64
C VAL A 78 10.86 -6.87 1.39
N LEU A 79 11.49 -6.36 2.43
CA LEU A 79 12.46 -5.28 2.33
C LEU A 79 13.88 -5.86 2.31
N GLU A 80 14.71 -5.33 1.43
CA GLU A 80 16.12 -5.65 1.37
C GLU A 80 16.95 -4.42 1.76
N PHE A 81 17.98 -4.64 2.56
CA PHE A 81 18.85 -3.58 3.07
C PHE A 81 20.26 -3.77 2.54
N PHE A 82 20.81 -2.72 1.94
CA PHE A 82 22.18 -2.73 1.37
C PHE A 82 23.00 -1.58 1.95
N TYR A 83 24.18 -1.90 2.38
CA TYR A 83 25.13 -0.91 2.92
C TYR A 83 26.58 -1.23 2.55
#